data_3831cff61353e6dfe04512d3ffcd8c3a
#
_entry.id   3831cff61353e6dfe04512d3ffcd8c3a
#
_cell.length_a   1.000
_cell.length_b   1.000
_cell.length_c   1.000
_cell.angle_alpha   90.00
_cell.angle_beta   90.00
_cell.angle_gamma   90.00
#
_symmetry.space_group_name_H-M   'P 1'
#
loop_
_entity.id
_entity.type
_entity.pdbx_description
1 polymer ?
#
loop_
_entity_poly.entity_id
_entity_poly.type
_entity_poly.pdbx_seq_one_letter_code
_entity_poly.pdbx_strand_id
1 'polypeptide(L)'
;MKDVRIERRLLAALRRLAAAERREIGSAIAAAQPAFGSPHTHSGAGVRKLRGRWYEMRAGLDRRFIFRECDDCLSLEFTGDHDDVRRFLKTAK
;
A
#
# COMPACT_ATOMS: atom_id res chain seq x y z
N MET A 1 15.31 -4.88 -6.04
CA MET A 1 13.93 -4.87 -5.52
C MET A 1 13.89 -4.05 -4.24
N LYS A 2 12.93 -3.15 -4.13
CA LYS A 2 12.84 -2.30 -2.95
C LYS A 2 12.28 -3.06 -1.76
N ASP A 3 12.82 -2.78 -0.56
CA ASP A 3 12.26 -3.32 0.67
C ASP A 3 10.91 -2.69 0.95
N VAL A 4 9.97 -3.48 1.43
CA VAL A 4 8.68 -2.96 1.86
C VAL A 4 8.71 -2.78 3.37
N ARG A 5 8.41 -1.57 3.82
CA ARG A 5 8.32 -1.23 5.25
C ARG A 5 6.89 -0.85 5.57
N ILE A 6 6.51 -1.01 6.82
CA ILE A 6 5.17 -0.63 7.28
C ILE A 6 5.35 0.48 8.31
N GLU A 7 4.63 1.59 8.09
CA GLU A 7 4.68 2.72 9.02
C GLU A 7 4.24 2.24 10.42
N ARG A 8 4.89 2.76 11.46
CA ARG A 8 4.77 2.25 12.83
C ARG A 8 3.33 2.23 13.35
N ARG A 9 2.59 3.31 13.16
CA ARG A 9 1.21 3.39 13.65
C ARG A 9 0.30 2.44 12.91
N LEU A 10 0.54 2.29 11.62
CA LEU A 10 -0.19 1.35 10.80
C LEU A 10 0.09 -0.08 11.24
N LEU A 11 1.35 -0.40 11.50
CA LEU A 11 1.71 -1.74 11.96
C LEU A 11 0.98 -2.11 13.25
N ALA A 12 0.89 -1.16 14.19
CA ALA A 12 0.15 -1.39 15.44
C ALA A 12 -1.33 -1.64 15.17
N ALA A 13 -1.92 -0.90 14.24
CA ALA A 13 -3.33 -1.09 13.87
C ALA A 13 -3.55 -2.45 13.20
N LEU A 14 -2.63 -2.86 12.32
CA LEU A 14 -2.74 -4.14 11.62
C LEU A 14 -2.71 -5.34 12.56
N ARG A 15 -1.97 -5.23 13.65
CA ARG A 15 -1.88 -6.31 14.64
C ARG A 15 -3.21 -6.61 15.34
N ARG A 16 -4.14 -5.66 15.30
CA ARG A 16 -5.47 -5.82 15.91
C ARG A 16 -6.49 -6.43 14.96
N LEU A 17 -6.13 -6.61 13.70
CA LEU A 17 -7.05 -7.18 12.72
C LEU A 17 -7.18 -8.69 12.90
N ALA A 18 -8.29 -9.23 12.40
CA ALA A 18 -8.49 -10.67 12.33
C ALA A 18 -7.42 -11.32 11.44
N ALA A 19 -7.12 -12.59 11.70
CA ALA A 19 -6.08 -13.31 10.97
C ALA A 19 -6.31 -13.32 9.46
N ALA A 20 -7.57 -13.44 9.03
CA ALA A 20 -7.91 -13.45 7.61
C ALA A 20 -7.56 -12.13 6.95
N GLU A 21 -7.86 -11.01 7.61
CA GLU A 21 -7.54 -9.69 7.10
C GLU A 21 -6.02 -9.46 7.04
N ARG A 22 -5.31 -9.92 8.07
CA ARG A 22 -3.84 -9.81 8.07
C ARG A 22 -3.22 -10.59 6.93
N ARG A 23 -3.76 -11.78 6.62
CA ARG A 23 -3.27 -12.57 5.49
C ARG A 23 -3.52 -11.87 4.15
N GLU A 24 -4.67 -11.28 4.00
CA GLU A 24 -5.01 -10.52 2.79
C GLU A 24 -4.03 -9.36 2.58
N ILE A 25 -3.76 -8.61 3.66
CA ILE A 25 -2.83 -7.49 3.61
C ILE A 25 -1.41 -8.00 3.33
N GLY A 26 -0.98 -9.07 3.96
CA GLY A 26 0.33 -9.66 3.70
C GLY A 26 0.51 -10.09 2.26
N SER A 27 -0.52 -10.70 1.68
CA SER A 27 -0.50 -11.10 0.26
C SER A 27 -0.40 -9.88 -0.65
N ALA A 28 -1.12 -8.81 -0.32
CA ALA A 28 -1.07 -7.58 -1.10
C ALA A 28 0.31 -6.93 -1.04
N ILE A 29 0.93 -6.91 0.14
CA ILE A 29 2.28 -6.35 0.32
C ILE A 29 3.29 -7.17 -0.49
N ALA A 30 3.19 -8.49 -0.45
CA ALA A 30 4.08 -9.36 -1.22
C ALA A 30 3.94 -9.11 -2.73
N ALA A 31 2.72 -8.85 -3.20
CA ALA A 31 2.47 -8.54 -4.61
C ALA A 31 2.98 -7.15 -5.01
N ALA A 32 3.09 -6.24 -4.05
CA ALA A 32 3.53 -4.87 -4.34
C ALA A 32 5.01 -4.81 -4.74
N GLN A 33 5.87 -5.59 -4.12
CA GLN A 33 7.31 -5.54 -4.40
C GLN A 33 7.65 -5.68 -5.89
N PRO A 34 7.24 -6.76 -6.56
CA PRO A 34 7.55 -6.89 -7.98
C PRO A 34 6.85 -5.85 -8.86
N ALA A 35 5.64 -5.41 -8.48
CA ALA A 35 4.91 -4.41 -9.25
C ALA A 35 5.64 -3.07 -9.27
N PHE A 36 6.21 -2.66 -8.14
CA PHE A 36 6.97 -1.42 -8.05
C PHE A 36 8.38 -1.57 -8.62
N GLY A 37 8.90 -2.78 -8.67
CA GLY A 37 10.22 -3.04 -9.21
C GLY A 37 10.28 -3.10 -10.73
N SER A 38 9.13 -3.27 -11.40
CA SER A 38 9.03 -3.42 -12.85
C SER A 38 7.90 -2.57 -13.40
N PRO A 39 8.20 -1.40 -14.00
CA PRO A 39 7.16 -0.50 -14.51
C PRO A 39 6.18 -1.15 -15.50
N HIS A 40 6.65 -2.14 -16.23
CA HIS A 40 5.84 -2.79 -17.26
C HIS A 40 4.83 -3.80 -16.72
N THR A 41 4.86 -4.11 -15.42
CA THR A 41 3.96 -5.10 -14.83
C THR A 41 2.91 -4.49 -13.93
N HIS A 42 2.79 -3.17 -13.90
CA HIS A 42 1.86 -2.47 -13.00
C HIS A 42 0.41 -2.85 -13.22
N SER A 43 0.02 -3.11 -14.46
CA SER A 43 -1.37 -3.38 -14.80
C SER A 43 -1.95 -4.59 -14.06
N GLY A 44 -1.12 -5.63 -13.84
CA GLY A 44 -1.59 -6.84 -13.17
C GLY A 44 -1.79 -6.68 -11.69
N ALA A 45 -1.12 -5.72 -11.06
CA ALA A 45 -1.18 -5.51 -9.62
C ALA A 45 -2.12 -4.37 -9.21
N GLY A 46 -2.67 -3.64 -10.18
CA GLY A 46 -3.55 -2.51 -9.89
C GLY A 46 -2.83 -1.33 -9.23
N VAL A 47 -1.53 -1.20 -9.45
CA VAL A 47 -0.75 -0.11 -8.88
C VAL A 47 -0.92 1.15 -9.72
N ARG A 48 -1.13 2.27 -9.06
CA ARG A 48 -1.31 3.56 -9.72
C ARG A 48 -0.54 4.65 -8.97
N LYS A 49 0.20 5.47 -9.71
CA LYS A 49 0.84 6.65 -9.14
C LYS A 49 -0.21 7.72 -8.87
N LEU A 50 -0.18 8.31 -7.70
CA LEU A 50 -1.11 9.38 -7.33
C LEU A 50 -0.48 10.77 -7.55
N ARG A 51 0.59 11.06 -6.82
CA ARG A 51 1.32 12.31 -6.96
C ARG A 51 2.67 12.16 -6.26
N GLY A 52 3.70 12.82 -6.78
CA GLY A 52 5.02 12.76 -6.19
C GLY A 52 5.49 11.33 -5.98
N ARG A 53 5.74 10.97 -4.73
CA ARG A 53 6.19 9.62 -4.38
C ARG A 53 5.07 8.75 -3.83
N TRP A 54 3.82 9.15 -3.96
CA TRP A 54 2.67 8.43 -3.44
C TRP A 54 2.07 7.51 -4.49
N TYR A 55 1.80 6.27 -4.10
CA TYR A 55 1.21 5.25 -4.97
C TYR A 55 0.05 4.57 -4.27
N GLU A 56 -0.92 4.14 -5.06
CA GLU A 56 -2.06 3.37 -4.58
C GLU A 56 -2.03 1.98 -5.18
N MET A 57 -2.30 0.96 -4.37
CA MET A 57 -2.53 -0.40 -4.85
C MET A 57 -3.86 -0.88 -4.32
N ARG A 58 -4.65 -1.53 -5.19
CA ARG A 58 -5.94 -2.10 -4.79
C ARG A 58 -5.80 -3.58 -4.50
N ALA A 59 -6.55 -4.05 -3.49
CA ALA A 59 -6.68 -5.46 -3.20
C ALA A 59 -8.14 -5.74 -2.89
N GLY A 60 -8.75 -6.68 -3.59
CA GLY A 60 -10.17 -6.93 -3.48
C GLY A 60 -10.99 -5.79 -4.04
N LEU A 61 -12.25 -5.69 -3.63
CA LEU A 61 -13.17 -4.71 -4.17
C LEU A 61 -13.03 -3.34 -3.49
N ASP A 62 -12.78 -3.33 -2.19
CA ASP A 62 -12.87 -2.09 -1.42
C ASP A 62 -11.56 -1.65 -0.77
N ARG A 63 -10.62 -2.57 -0.54
CA ARG A 63 -9.42 -2.23 0.20
C ARG A 63 -8.36 -1.62 -0.71
N ARG A 64 -7.77 -0.54 -0.24
CA ARG A 64 -6.70 0.17 -0.93
C ARG A 64 -5.52 0.34 0.01
N PHE A 65 -4.33 0.35 -0.58
CA PHE A 65 -3.06 0.50 0.14
C PHE A 65 -2.34 1.72 -0.42
N ILE A 66 -1.89 2.59 0.47
CA ILE A 66 -1.15 3.78 0.07
C ILE A 66 0.31 3.60 0.45
N PHE A 67 1.17 3.65 -0.54
CA PHE A 67 2.62 3.53 -0.37
C PHE A 67 3.29 4.86 -0.68
N ARG A 68 4.35 5.14 0.06
CA ARG A 68 5.26 6.22 -0.27
C ARG A 68 6.59 5.62 -0.68
N GLU A 69 7.10 6.02 -1.84
CA GLU A 69 8.37 5.53 -2.33
C GLU A 69 9.52 6.25 -1.66
N CYS A 70 10.45 5.49 -1.09
CA CYS A 70 11.73 5.99 -0.58
C CYS A 70 12.80 5.70 -1.63
N ASP A 71 14.04 6.10 -1.38
CA ASP A 71 15.12 5.83 -2.34
C ASP A 71 15.35 4.34 -2.58
N ASP A 72 15.31 3.56 -1.51
CA ASP A 72 15.52 2.11 -1.58
C ASP A 72 14.41 1.32 -0.89
N CYS A 73 13.28 1.94 -0.65
CA CYS A 73 12.18 1.28 0.07
C CYS A 73 10.81 1.73 -0.45
N LEU A 74 9.80 0.95 -0.07
CA LEU A 74 8.39 1.32 -0.19
C LEU A 74 7.83 1.30 1.21
N SER A 75 7.27 2.42 1.64
CA SER A 75 6.66 2.51 2.97
C SER A 75 5.15 2.43 2.84
N LEU A 76 4.55 1.39 3.41
CA LEU A 76 3.09 1.29 3.49
C LEU A 76 2.64 2.25 4.59
N GLU A 77 1.93 3.30 4.20
CA GLU A 77 1.56 4.40 5.10
C GLU A 77 0.12 4.32 5.57
N PHE A 78 -0.76 3.73 4.76
CA PHE A 78 -2.17 3.73 5.07
C PHE A 78 -2.90 2.61 4.33
N THR A 79 -3.95 2.07 4.93
CA THR A 79 -4.88 1.17 4.27
C THR A 79 -6.30 1.50 4.72
N GLY A 80 -7.25 1.39 3.80
CA GLY A 80 -8.64 1.67 4.06
C GLY A 80 -9.45 1.56 2.77
N ASP A 81 -10.71 2.03 2.82
CA ASP A 81 -11.53 2.08 1.63
C ASP A 81 -11.27 3.37 0.84
N HIS A 82 -12.02 3.57 -0.24
CA HIS A 82 -11.85 4.74 -1.10
C HIS A 82 -11.99 6.06 -0.33
N ASP A 83 -13.00 6.17 0.52
CA ASP A 83 -13.24 7.41 1.26
C ASP A 83 -12.18 7.64 2.33
N ASP A 84 -11.74 6.57 2.99
CA ASP A 84 -10.64 6.65 3.96
C ASP A 84 -9.37 7.19 3.30
N VAL A 85 -9.05 6.69 2.11
CA VAL A 85 -7.88 7.12 1.36
C VAL A 85 -7.99 8.58 0.95
N ARG A 86 -9.16 9.02 0.51
CA ARG A 86 -9.37 10.43 0.17
C ARG A 86 -9.09 11.34 1.36
N ARG A 87 -9.58 10.97 2.53
CA ARG A 87 -9.33 11.75 3.76
C ARG A 87 -7.86 11.75 4.12
N PHE A 88 -7.20 10.61 4.01
CA PHE A 88 -5.77 10.52 4.30
C PHE A 88 -4.95 11.43 3.40
N LEU A 89 -5.23 11.41 2.10
CA LEU A 89 -4.46 12.17 1.12
C LEU A 89 -4.62 13.69 1.29
N LYS A 90 -5.71 14.15 1.88
CA LYS A 90 -5.88 15.59 2.16
C LYS A 90 -4.87 16.09 3.18
N THR A 91 -4.40 15.23 4.07
CA THR A 91 -3.44 15.60 5.12
C THR A 91 -2.02 15.14 4.80
N ALA A 92 -1.82 14.28 3.82
CA ALA A 92 -0.51 13.78 3.44
C ALA A 92 0.25 14.83 2.62
N LYS A 93 1.55 14.94 2.90
CA LYS A 93 2.41 15.92 2.22
C LYS A 93 3.32 15.27 1.20
#